data_4ed0f267b73fa0cea168ab7f9a8505d2
#
_entry.id   4ed0f267b73fa0cea168ab7f9a8505d2
#
_cell.length_a   1.000
_cell.length_b   1.000
_cell.length_c   1.000
_cell.angle_alpha   90.00
_cell.angle_beta   90.00
_cell.angle_gamma   90.00
#
_symmetry.space_group_name_H-M   'P 1'
#
loop_
_entity.id
_entity.type
_entity.pdbx_description
1 polymer ?
#
loop_
_entity_poly.entity_id
_entity_poly.type
_entity_poly.pdbx_seq_one_letter_code
_entity_poly.pdbx_strand_id
1 'polypeptide(L)'
;LPMAFLVRGGPQGSFGNSWSTRWNPKVMAAQGYAVVTIDFHGSTGYGQAFTDSINQDWGGKPLEDLKLGYAAALKIDKQIDGTRSCALGASYGGYLMNWISGQWPDQFDCIINHAGVFDLRSMALSTEELWFDQWDHGGPWTTRPHPEKWNPVNHIDKWKTPTLVIHGEKDFRIPYTQSLMAFTALQENEVPSKLLIFPDE
;
A
#
# COMPACT_ATOMS: atom_id res chain seq x y z
N LEU A 1 4.24 -12.46 19.44
CA LEU A 1 3.20 -11.46 19.16
C LEU A 1 2.79 -11.55 17.69
N PRO A 2 1.50 -11.46 17.32
CA PRO A 2 1.11 -11.31 15.93
C PRO A 2 1.66 -10.01 15.36
N MET A 3 1.95 -9.98 14.06
CA MET A 3 2.55 -8.82 13.41
C MET A 3 1.48 -7.96 12.70
N ALA A 4 1.52 -6.67 12.92
CA ALA A 4 0.90 -5.66 12.06
C ALA A 4 2.00 -5.01 11.22
N PHE A 5 2.06 -5.36 9.94
CA PHE A 5 3.04 -4.82 9.00
C PHE A 5 2.46 -3.58 8.34
N LEU A 6 2.78 -2.42 8.90
CA LEU A 6 2.19 -1.14 8.52
C LEU A 6 3.02 -0.47 7.43
N VAL A 7 2.40 -0.26 6.27
CA VAL A 7 3.01 0.38 5.10
C VAL A 7 2.38 1.77 4.91
N ARG A 8 3.21 2.81 4.98
CA ARG A 8 2.75 4.18 4.89
C ARG A 8 2.34 4.60 3.47
N GLY A 9 1.55 5.64 3.40
CA GLY A 9 1.26 6.38 2.19
C GLY A 9 2.40 7.32 1.78
N GLY A 10 2.18 8.09 0.77
CA GLY A 10 3.15 9.00 0.13
C GLY A 10 3.17 8.71 -1.37
N PRO A 11 4.29 8.18 -1.96
CA PRO A 11 5.40 7.42 -1.36
C PRO A 11 6.44 8.25 -0.59
N GLN A 12 6.56 9.54 -0.86
CA GLN A 12 7.50 10.41 -0.16
C GLN A 12 7.03 10.67 1.29
N GLY A 13 7.88 10.41 2.25
CA GLY A 13 7.59 10.53 3.67
C GLY A 13 8.49 9.62 4.49
N SER A 14 8.30 9.57 5.80
CA SER A 14 8.97 8.66 6.71
C SER A 14 8.08 8.42 7.93
N PHE A 15 8.15 7.23 8.51
CA PHE A 15 7.51 6.98 9.80
C PHE A 15 8.22 7.77 10.91
N GLY A 16 9.54 7.83 10.89
CA GLY A 16 10.33 8.49 11.91
C GLY A 16 9.96 8.06 13.33
N ASN A 17 10.26 8.89 14.31
CA ASN A 17 9.82 8.71 15.70
C ASN A 17 8.77 9.77 16.06
N SER A 18 7.89 10.12 15.15
CA SER A 18 6.83 11.10 15.37
C SER A 18 5.60 10.46 15.99
N TRP A 19 4.89 11.25 16.78
CA TRP A 19 3.57 10.90 17.26
C TRP A 19 2.49 11.41 16.29
N SER A 20 1.46 10.62 16.04
CA SER A 20 0.35 10.99 15.16
C SER A 20 -0.97 10.49 15.73
N THR A 21 -2.06 11.22 15.49
CA THR A 21 -3.43 10.76 15.73
C THR A 21 -3.96 9.86 14.60
N ARG A 22 -3.30 9.90 13.43
CA ARG A 22 -3.63 9.06 12.28
C ARG A 22 -2.58 7.97 12.13
N TRP A 23 -2.99 6.75 11.78
CA TRP A 23 -2.09 5.62 11.49
C TRP A 23 -0.99 5.45 12.55
N ASN A 24 -1.39 5.58 13.83
CA ASN A 24 -0.46 5.52 14.95
C ASN A 24 -0.09 4.07 15.27
N PRO A 25 1.18 3.64 15.07
CA PRO A 25 1.62 2.28 15.39
C PRO A 25 1.35 1.87 16.84
N LYS A 26 1.38 2.83 17.77
CA LYS A 26 1.16 2.57 19.21
C LYS A 26 -0.26 2.11 19.53
N VAL A 27 -1.25 2.52 18.74
CA VAL A 27 -2.63 2.06 18.90
C VAL A 27 -2.74 0.56 18.61
N MET A 28 -2.08 0.09 17.56
CA MET A 28 -2.02 -1.33 17.22
C MET A 28 -1.19 -2.11 18.22
N ALA A 29 -0.06 -1.56 18.66
CA ALA A 29 0.77 -2.18 19.70
C ALA A 29 0.00 -2.34 21.02
N ALA A 30 -0.85 -1.37 21.38
CA ALA A 30 -1.70 -1.45 22.57
C ALA A 30 -2.74 -2.58 22.49
N GLN A 31 -3.05 -3.07 21.29
CA GLN A 31 -3.92 -4.23 21.05
C GLN A 31 -3.16 -5.57 21.06
N GLY A 32 -1.87 -5.56 21.34
CA GLY A 32 -1.05 -6.76 21.46
C GLY A 32 -0.31 -7.18 20.18
N TYR A 33 -0.21 -6.30 19.18
CA TYR A 33 0.56 -6.56 17.96
C TYR A 33 2.01 -6.07 18.09
N ALA A 34 2.93 -6.80 17.49
CA ALA A 34 4.21 -6.24 17.09
C ALA A 34 4.00 -5.42 15.81
N VAL A 35 4.23 -4.11 15.88
CA VAL A 35 4.05 -3.23 14.70
C VAL A 35 5.39 -3.02 14.02
N VAL A 36 5.47 -3.42 12.75
CA VAL A 36 6.66 -3.25 11.92
C VAL A 36 6.37 -2.20 10.86
N THR A 37 7.25 -1.21 10.77
CA THR A 37 7.22 -0.13 9.77
C THR A 37 8.57 -0.05 9.08
N ILE A 38 8.56 0.14 7.77
CA ILE A 38 9.77 0.21 6.96
C ILE A 38 9.77 1.51 6.16
N ASP A 39 10.86 2.26 6.23
CA ASP A 39 11.12 3.35 5.30
C ASP A 39 11.77 2.77 4.03
N PHE A 40 10.97 2.62 2.99
CA PHE A 40 11.36 2.06 1.70
C PHE A 40 11.88 3.16 0.74
N HIS A 41 12.49 2.79 -0.38
CA HIS A 41 12.89 3.71 -1.45
C HIS A 41 11.73 4.64 -1.83
N GLY A 42 12.01 5.94 -1.92
CA GLY A 42 11.02 7.02 -1.97
C GLY A 42 10.84 7.76 -0.64
N SER A 43 11.30 7.18 0.48
CA SER A 43 11.23 7.83 1.80
C SER A 43 12.11 9.07 1.88
N THR A 44 11.63 10.06 2.65
CA THR A 44 12.40 11.27 2.99
C THR A 44 13.36 11.00 4.16
N GLY A 45 14.39 11.83 4.29
CA GLY A 45 15.35 11.73 5.39
C GLY A 45 16.63 10.94 5.07
N TYR A 46 16.69 10.29 3.92
CA TYR A 46 17.81 9.45 3.47
C TYR A 46 18.58 10.07 2.27
N GLY A 47 18.34 11.33 2.00
CA GLY A 47 18.91 12.06 0.86
C GLY A 47 18.03 12.06 -0.37
N GLN A 48 18.24 13.06 -1.25
CA GLN A 48 17.39 13.30 -2.41
C GLN A 48 17.34 12.10 -3.37
N ALA A 49 18.48 11.47 -3.64
CA ALA A 49 18.57 10.31 -4.53
C ALA A 49 17.70 9.14 -4.05
N PHE A 50 17.60 8.94 -2.74
CA PHE A 50 16.74 7.89 -2.18
C PHE A 50 15.26 8.25 -2.33
N THR A 51 14.89 9.51 -2.11
CA THR A 51 13.54 10.01 -2.30
C THR A 51 13.11 9.93 -3.76
N ASP A 52 13.96 10.37 -4.70
CA ASP A 52 13.65 10.39 -6.14
C ASP A 52 13.65 9.00 -6.78
N SER A 53 14.22 8.00 -6.10
CA SER A 53 14.31 6.63 -6.62
C SER A 53 12.96 5.93 -6.84
N ILE A 54 11.86 6.54 -6.34
CA ILE A 54 10.50 6.08 -6.56
C ILE A 54 9.99 6.38 -7.97
N ASN A 55 10.57 7.39 -8.63
CA ASN A 55 10.11 7.80 -9.97
C ASN A 55 10.19 6.64 -10.94
N GLN A 56 9.07 6.30 -11.54
CA GLN A 56 8.88 5.19 -12.49
C GLN A 56 9.19 3.79 -11.89
N ASP A 57 9.26 3.67 -10.55
CA ASP A 57 9.55 2.41 -9.86
C ASP A 57 8.65 2.19 -8.62
N TRP A 58 7.34 2.42 -8.77
CA TRP A 58 6.40 2.34 -7.65
C TRP A 58 6.32 0.97 -6.98
N GLY A 59 6.50 -0.11 -7.72
CA GLY A 59 6.33 -1.47 -7.22
C GLY A 59 7.63 -2.29 -7.12
N GLY A 60 8.77 -1.76 -7.53
CA GLY A 60 10.05 -2.47 -7.56
C GLY A 60 10.81 -2.38 -6.24
N LYS A 61 11.68 -1.39 -6.12
CA LYS A 61 12.50 -1.19 -4.92
C LYS A 61 11.70 -1.11 -3.62
N PRO A 62 10.53 -0.42 -3.55
CA PRO A 62 9.75 -0.42 -2.33
C PRO A 62 9.33 -1.81 -1.87
N LEU A 63 8.92 -2.69 -2.78
CA LEU A 63 8.57 -4.07 -2.42
C LEU A 63 9.79 -4.88 -1.96
N GLU A 64 10.94 -4.69 -2.60
CA GLU A 64 12.20 -5.32 -2.17
C GLU A 64 12.58 -4.92 -0.75
N ASP A 65 12.51 -3.62 -0.45
CA ASP A 65 12.77 -3.09 0.89
C ASP A 65 11.80 -3.64 1.94
N LEU A 66 10.51 -3.73 1.59
CA LEU A 66 9.50 -4.30 2.48
C LEU A 66 9.80 -5.78 2.79
N LYS A 67 10.21 -6.57 1.79
CA LYS A 67 10.62 -7.97 1.99
C LYS A 67 11.86 -8.09 2.87
N LEU A 68 12.87 -7.27 2.61
CA LEU A 68 14.09 -7.24 3.41
C LEU A 68 13.83 -6.79 4.84
N GLY A 69 13.02 -5.73 5.02
CA GLY A 69 12.63 -5.21 6.32
C GLY A 69 11.80 -6.19 7.13
N TYR A 70 10.87 -6.90 6.49
CA TYR A 70 10.11 -7.99 7.12
C TYR A 70 11.04 -9.09 7.66
N ALA A 71 11.95 -9.56 6.81
CA ALA A 71 12.91 -10.59 7.21
C ALA A 71 13.87 -10.10 8.33
N ALA A 72 14.26 -8.83 8.30
CA ALA A 72 15.09 -8.22 9.33
C ALA A 72 14.34 -8.11 10.67
N ALA A 73 13.08 -7.71 10.67
CA ALA A 73 12.25 -7.61 11.87
C ALA A 73 12.19 -8.96 12.62
N LEU A 74 11.95 -10.05 11.91
CA LEU A 74 11.92 -11.40 12.50
C LEU A 74 13.29 -11.87 13.07
N LYS A 75 14.39 -11.29 12.56
CA LYS A 75 15.73 -11.58 13.10
C LYS A 75 16.03 -10.77 14.35
N ILE A 76 15.60 -9.51 14.37
CA ILE A 76 15.88 -8.55 15.44
C ILE A 76 15.07 -8.87 16.69
N ASP A 77 13.77 -9.17 16.53
CA ASP A 77 12.87 -9.44 17.65
C ASP A 77 12.23 -10.83 17.51
N LYS A 78 12.66 -11.75 18.36
CA LYS A 78 12.17 -13.13 18.41
C LYS A 78 10.77 -13.29 19.00
N GLN A 79 10.17 -12.23 19.54
CA GLN A 79 8.79 -12.23 20.01
C GLN A 79 7.79 -12.06 18.86
N ILE A 80 8.23 -11.60 17.69
CA ILE A 80 7.42 -11.44 16.50
C ILE A 80 7.12 -12.81 15.88
N ASP A 81 5.86 -13.11 15.72
CA ASP A 81 5.39 -14.32 15.05
C ASP A 81 4.99 -13.98 13.60
N GLY A 82 5.90 -14.26 12.68
CA GLY A 82 5.70 -14.02 11.26
C GLY A 82 4.66 -14.94 10.61
N THR A 83 4.22 -16.00 11.30
CA THR A 83 3.15 -16.90 10.83
C THR A 83 1.75 -16.37 11.17
N ARG A 84 1.66 -15.28 11.90
CA ARG A 84 0.42 -14.56 12.22
C ARG A 84 0.62 -13.09 11.89
N SER A 85 0.50 -12.74 10.63
CA SER A 85 0.81 -11.40 10.16
C SER A 85 -0.25 -10.84 9.21
N CYS A 86 -0.61 -9.57 9.42
CA CYS A 86 -1.43 -8.81 8.49
C CYS A 86 -0.66 -7.60 7.96
N ALA A 87 -0.79 -7.34 6.65
CA ALA A 87 -0.30 -6.11 6.06
C ALA A 87 -1.41 -5.06 6.01
N LEU A 88 -1.06 -3.81 6.27
CA LEU A 88 -2.04 -2.72 6.24
C LEU A 88 -1.42 -1.43 5.72
N GLY A 89 -2.17 -0.70 4.93
CA GLY A 89 -1.68 0.54 4.35
C GLY A 89 -2.78 1.40 3.75
N ALA A 90 -2.49 2.71 3.65
CA ALA A 90 -3.39 3.68 3.05
C ALA A 90 -2.72 4.45 1.91
N SER A 91 -3.53 4.93 0.94
CA SER A 91 -3.04 5.75 -0.17
C SER A 91 -2.02 4.96 -1.00
N TYR A 92 -0.79 5.45 -1.18
CA TYR A 92 0.30 4.67 -1.75
C TYR A 92 0.55 3.36 -0.97
N GLY A 93 0.41 3.36 0.36
CA GLY A 93 0.45 2.13 1.16
C GLY A 93 -0.68 1.16 0.81
N GLY A 94 -1.86 1.69 0.49
CA GLY A 94 -2.98 0.89 -0.05
C GLY A 94 -2.70 0.35 -1.47
N TYR A 95 -2.02 1.12 -2.32
CA TYR A 95 -1.47 0.62 -3.58
C TYR A 95 -0.55 -0.58 -3.33
N LEU A 96 0.38 -0.45 -2.35
CA LEU A 96 1.25 -1.57 -2.00
C LEU A 96 0.49 -2.76 -1.42
N MET A 97 -0.66 -2.57 -0.79
CA MET A 97 -1.53 -3.69 -0.39
C MET A 97 -2.07 -4.44 -1.61
N ASN A 98 -2.58 -3.72 -2.63
CA ASN A 98 -2.99 -4.31 -3.90
C ASN A 98 -1.81 -4.98 -4.63
N TRP A 99 -0.64 -4.35 -4.62
CA TRP A 99 0.58 -4.87 -5.25
C TRP A 99 1.11 -6.13 -4.56
N ILE A 100 1.17 -6.14 -3.23
CA ILE A 100 1.57 -7.29 -2.40
C ILE A 100 0.64 -8.48 -2.66
N SER A 101 -0.67 -8.26 -2.80
CA SER A 101 -1.65 -9.33 -3.11
C SER A 101 -1.28 -10.09 -4.37
N GLY A 102 -0.67 -9.43 -5.37
CA GLY A 102 -0.25 -10.05 -6.62
C GLY A 102 1.22 -10.50 -6.67
N GLN A 103 2.11 -9.88 -5.89
CA GLN A 103 3.56 -10.10 -5.97
C GLN A 103 4.15 -10.85 -4.78
N TRP A 104 3.38 -10.95 -3.69
CA TRP A 104 3.80 -11.66 -2.47
C TRP A 104 2.59 -12.33 -1.78
N PRO A 105 1.78 -13.12 -2.52
CA PRO A 105 0.43 -13.53 -2.12
C PRO A 105 0.36 -14.49 -0.94
N ASP A 106 1.48 -15.15 -0.59
CA ASP A 106 1.51 -16.18 0.47
C ASP A 106 2.07 -15.65 1.81
N GLN A 107 2.38 -14.35 1.88
CA GLN A 107 3.10 -13.83 3.03
C GLN A 107 2.21 -13.49 4.21
N PHE A 108 1.02 -12.98 3.96
CA PHE A 108 0.15 -12.42 5.00
C PHE A 108 -1.16 -13.19 5.13
N ASP A 109 -1.65 -13.34 6.36
CA ASP A 109 -2.95 -13.96 6.66
C ASP A 109 -4.12 -13.03 6.35
N CYS A 110 -3.90 -11.72 6.37
CA CYS A 110 -4.89 -10.71 6.00
C CYS A 110 -4.26 -9.43 5.49
N ILE A 111 -5.06 -8.69 4.73
CA ILE A 111 -4.71 -7.37 4.20
C ILE A 111 -5.79 -6.36 4.60
N ILE A 112 -5.35 -5.15 4.99
CA ILE A 112 -6.22 -3.99 5.18
C ILE A 112 -5.77 -2.92 4.19
N ASN A 113 -6.61 -2.69 3.19
CA ASN A 113 -6.39 -1.71 2.14
C ASN A 113 -7.30 -0.50 2.37
N HIS A 114 -6.72 0.65 2.70
CA HIS A 114 -7.46 1.88 2.86
C HIS A 114 -7.11 2.86 1.74
N ALA A 115 -8.12 3.23 0.94
CA ALA A 115 -8.00 4.19 -0.15
C ALA A 115 -6.78 3.90 -1.05
N GLY A 116 -6.59 2.62 -1.43
CA GLY A 116 -5.44 2.20 -2.22
C GLY A 116 -5.67 2.33 -3.72
N VAL A 117 -4.65 2.80 -4.45
CA VAL A 117 -4.67 2.78 -5.91
C VAL A 117 -4.67 1.34 -6.40
N PHE A 118 -5.60 1.02 -7.30
CA PHE A 118 -5.77 -0.32 -7.88
C PHE A 118 -5.42 -0.37 -9.36
N ASP A 119 -5.94 0.59 -10.13
CA ASP A 119 -5.63 0.73 -11.55
C ASP A 119 -5.01 2.10 -11.83
N LEU A 120 -3.73 2.10 -12.20
CA LEU A 120 -2.96 3.32 -12.47
C LEU A 120 -3.49 4.12 -13.64
N ARG A 121 -4.20 3.51 -14.59
CA ARG A 121 -4.78 4.21 -15.75
C ARG A 121 -5.98 5.04 -15.32
N SER A 122 -6.95 4.41 -14.67
CA SER A 122 -8.14 5.11 -14.19
C SER A 122 -7.79 6.13 -13.11
N MET A 123 -6.79 5.84 -12.26
CA MET A 123 -6.27 6.79 -11.28
C MET A 123 -5.75 8.07 -11.93
N ALA A 124 -4.86 7.95 -12.93
CA ALA A 124 -4.28 9.08 -13.65
C ALA A 124 -5.32 9.99 -14.33
N LEU A 125 -6.47 9.43 -14.71
CA LEU A 125 -7.52 10.13 -15.44
C LEU A 125 -8.70 10.59 -14.57
N SER A 126 -8.62 10.38 -13.25
CA SER A 126 -9.71 10.72 -12.32
C SER A 126 -9.27 11.41 -11.03
N THR A 127 -7.97 11.41 -10.72
CA THR A 127 -7.43 12.12 -9.53
C THR A 127 -7.54 13.63 -9.67
N GLU A 128 -7.77 14.33 -8.55
CA GLU A 128 -7.65 15.79 -8.49
C GLU A 128 -6.19 16.28 -8.52
N GLU A 129 -5.22 15.40 -8.19
CA GLU A 129 -3.80 15.75 -8.07
C GLU A 129 -2.95 15.19 -9.21
N LEU A 130 -3.14 15.72 -10.41
CA LEU A 130 -2.37 15.29 -11.60
C LEU A 130 -0.85 15.50 -11.46
N TRP A 131 -0.41 16.48 -10.66
CA TRP A 131 1.02 16.82 -10.56
C TRP A 131 1.85 15.68 -9.99
N PHE A 132 1.38 14.99 -8.93
CA PHE A 132 2.15 13.89 -8.34
C PHE A 132 2.17 12.67 -9.26
N ASP A 133 1.04 12.37 -9.92
CA ASP A 133 0.96 11.30 -10.88
C ASP A 133 1.92 11.51 -12.05
N GLN A 134 1.97 12.74 -12.57
CA GLN A 134 2.91 13.10 -13.63
C GLN A 134 4.37 13.02 -13.16
N TRP A 135 4.66 13.47 -11.94
CA TRP A 135 6.00 13.42 -11.38
C TRP A 135 6.47 11.98 -11.16
N ASP A 136 5.67 11.18 -10.50
CA ASP A 136 6.04 9.82 -10.12
C ASP A 136 6.12 8.87 -11.32
N HIS A 137 5.35 9.15 -12.38
CA HIS A 137 5.28 8.29 -13.57
C HIS A 137 5.96 8.87 -14.82
N GLY A 138 6.69 9.95 -14.72
CA GLY A 138 7.56 10.47 -15.75
C GLY A 138 6.89 11.36 -16.79
N GLY A 139 5.81 12.04 -16.44
CA GLY A 139 5.18 13.07 -17.27
C GLY A 139 3.67 12.90 -17.47
N PRO A 140 3.06 13.74 -18.31
CA PRO A 140 1.65 13.67 -18.66
C PRO A 140 1.27 12.33 -19.29
N TRP A 141 0.07 11.83 -19.00
CA TRP A 141 -0.44 10.56 -19.52
C TRP A 141 -0.27 10.39 -21.05
N THR A 142 -0.44 11.47 -21.81
CA THR A 142 -0.38 11.45 -23.27
C THR A 142 1.02 11.26 -23.85
N THR A 143 2.07 11.45 -23.06
CA THR A 143 3.47 11.47 -23.53
C THR A 143 4.40 10.53 -22.77
N ARG A 144 4.01 10.07 -21.58
CA ARG A 144 4.84 9.17 -20.76
C ARG A 144 4.69 7.70 -21.16
N PRO A 145 5.66 6.84 -20.85
CA PRO A 145 5.45 5.40 -20.84
C PRO A 145 4.32 5.05 -19.86
N HIS A 146 3.39 4.18 -20.25
CA HIS A 146 2.35 3.75 -19.34
C HIS A 146 2.91 2.82 -18.26
N PRO A 147 2.60 3.02 -16.98
CA PRO A 147 3.19 2.27 -15.86
C PRO A 147 2.59 0.87 -15.69
N GLU A 148 2.32 0.17 -16.79
CA GLU A 148 1.68 -1.16 -16.79
C GLU A 148 2.45 -2.19 -15.98
N LYS A 149 3.77 -2.05 -15.94
CA LYS A 149 4.66 -2.90 -15.16
C LYS A 149 4.32 -2.90 -13.67
N TRP A 150 3.82 -1.77 -13.17
CA TRP A 150 3.52 -1.57 -11.76
C TRP A 150 2.02 -1.50 -11.46
N ASN A 151 1.18 -1.93 -12.40
CA ASN A 151 -0.27 -1.80 -12.28
C ASN A 151 -0.88 -3.05 -11.59
N PRO A 152 -1.44 -2.92 -10.36
CA PRO A 152 -1.98 -4.05 -9.60
C PRO A 152 -3.06 -4.83 -10.33
N VAL A 153 -3.91 -4.16 -11.13
CA VAL A 153 -5.00 -4.81 -11.88
C VAL A 153 -4.51 -5.93 -12.80
N ASN A 154 -3.26 -5.85 -13.27
CA ASN A 154 -2.67 -6.85 -14.14
C ASN A 154 -2.29 -8.17 -13.42
N HIS A 155 -2.50 -8.27 -12.11
CA HIS A 155 -2.06 -9.40 -11.27
C HIS A 155 -3.16 -9.91 -10.33
N ILE A 156 -4.42 -9.58 -10.62
CA ILE A 156 -5.58 -9.99 -9.81
C ILE A 156 -5.78 -11.51 -9.77
N ASP A 157 -5.32 -12.22 -10.80
CA ASP A 157 -5.34 -13.68 -10.91
C ASP A 157 -4.60 -14.40 -9.77
N LYS A 158 -3.72 -13.67 -9.07
CA LYS A 158 -2.93 -14.21 -7.94
C LYS A 158 -3.48 -13.84 -6.57
N TRP A 159 -4.53 -13.04 -6.52
CA TRP A 159 -5.09 -12.54 -5.26
C TRP A 159 -5.85 -13.65 -4.53
N LYS A 160 -5.48 -13.90 -3.28
CA LYS A 160 -6.08 -14.94 -2.44
C LYS A 160 -6.12 -14.61 -0.96
N THR A 161 -5.43 -13.55 -0.54
CA THR A 161 -5.34 -13.15 0.86
C THR A 161 -6.63 -12.45 1.32
N PRO A 162 -7.27 -12.88 2.41
CA PRO A 162 -8.44 -12.21 2.97
C PRO A 162 -8.22 -10.72 3.14
N THR A 163 -9.12 -9.88 2.63
CA THR A 163 -8.90 -8.44 2.53
C THR A 163 -10.08 -7.62 3.04
N LEU A 164 -9.79 -6.63 3.90
CA LEU A 164 -10.69 -5.53 4.24
C LEU A 164 -10.33 -4.31 3.39
N VAL A 165 -11.30 -3.84 2.61
CA VAL A 165 -11.16 -2.61 1.80
C VAL A 165 -11.94 -1.49 2.47
N ILE A 166 -11.30 -0.32 2.66
CA ILE A 166 -11.88 0.85 3.34
C ILE A 166 -11.69 2.07 2.45
N HIS A 167 -12.74 2.91 2.30
CA HIS A 167 -12.63 4.15 1.53
C HIS A 167 -13.65 5.21 1.98
N GLY A 168 -13.29 6.48 1.86
CA GLY A 168 -14.21 7.61 1.95
C GLY A 168 -14.81 7.92 0.56
N GLU A 169 -16.11 8.15 0.47
CA GLU A 169 -16.78 8.40 -0.82
C GLU A 169 -16.37 9.74 -1.43
N LYS A 170 -15.97 10.70 -0.58
CA LYS A 170 -15.53 12.04 -1.00
C LYS A 170 -14.02 12.19 -1.16
N ASP A 171 -13.31 11.08 -1.31
CA ASP A 171 -11.88 11.09 -1.64
C ASP A 171 -11.71 11.37 -3.14
N PHE A 172 -11.34 12.59 -3.48
CA PHE A 172 -11.09 13.03 -4.86
C PHE A 172 -9.63 12.85 -5.28
N ARG A 173 -8.74 12.58 -4.33
CA ARG A 173 -7.34 12.27 -4.60
C ARG A 173 -7.18 10.86 -5.13
N ILE A 174 -7.71 9.89 -4.38
CA ILE A 174 -7.85 8.51 -4.85
C ILE A 174 -9.35 8.21 -4.93
N PRO A 175 -9.99 8.36 -6.10
CA PRO A 175 -11.42 8.17 -6.21
C PRO A 175 -11.85 6.79 -5.68
N TYR A 176 -12.95 6.75 -4.92
CA TYR A 176 -13.41 5.53 -4.25
C TYR A 176 -13.71 4.38 -5.21
N THR A 177 -13.85 4.67 -6.51
CA THR A 177 -13.96 3.66 -7.58
C THR A 177 -12.75 2.73 -7.63
N GLN A 178 -11.57 3.17 -7.18
CA GLN A 178 -10.39 2.30 -7.04
C GLN A 178 -10.67 1.15 -6.07
N SER A 179 -11.30 1.43 -4.95
CA SER A 179 -11.70 0.41 -3.97
C SER A 179 -12.87 -0.45 -4.46
N LEU A 180 -13.82 0.11 -5.21
CA LEU A 180 -14.89 -0.69 -5.81
C LEU A 180 -14.33 -1.71 -6.81
N MET A 181 -13.40 -1.31 -7.66
CA MET A 181 -12.74 -2.21 -8.61
C MET A 181 -11.92 -3.29 -7.89
N ALA A 182 -11.13 -2.92 -6.88
CA ALA A 182 -10.35 -3.87 -6.08
C ALA A 182 -11.27 -4.88 -5.36
N PHE A 183 -12.37 -4.41 -4.76
CA PHE A 183 -13.34 -5.28 -4.11
C PHE A 183 -14.02 -6.24 -5.10
N THR A 184 -14.42 -5.75 -6.28
CA THR A 184 -14.96 -6.61 -7.33
C THR A 184 -13.96 -7.69 -7.73
N ALA A 185 -12.69 -7.35 -7.93
CA ALA A 185 -11.64 -8.32 -8.24
C ALA A 185 -11.48 -9.40 -7.14
N LEU A 186 -11.57 -9.01 -5.86
CA LEU A 186 -11.55 -9.95 -4.74
C LEU A 186 -12.76 -10.90 -4.77
N GLN A 187 -13.95 -10.37 -5.07
CA GLN A 187 -15.18 -11.19 -5.16
C GLN A 187 -15.14 -12.15 -6.35
N GLU A 188 -14.68 -11.69 -7.51
CA GLU A 188 -14.50 -12.53 -8.71
C GLU A 188 -13.52 -13.70 -8.49
N ASN A 189 -12.49 -13.47 -7.64
CA ASN A 189 -11.52 -14.50 -7.24
C ASN A 189 -11.98 -15.33 -6.03
N GLU A 190 -13.22 -15.17 -5.55
CA GLU A 190 -13.76 -15.84 -4.36
C GLU A 190 -12.92 -15.61 -3.08
N VAL A 191 -12.20 -14.50 -3.01
CA VAL A 191 -11.38 -14.13 -1.84
C VAL A 191 -12.29 -13.59 -0.73
N PRO A 192 -12.21 -14.12 0.51
CA PRO A 192 -12.93 -13.56 1.64
C PRO A 192 -12.63 -12.07 1.80
N SER A 193 -13.63 -11.21 1.63
CA SER A 193 -13.41 -9.77 1.66
C SER A 193 -14.62 -8.99 2.17
N LYS A 194 -14.34 -7.80 2.68
CA LYS A 194 -15.35 -6.81 3.08
C LYS A 194 -14.98 -5.45 2.51
N LEU A 195 -16.00 -4.69 2.13
CA LEU A 195 -15.89 -3.30 1.71
C LEU A 195 -16.59 -2.41 2.75
N LEU A 196 -15.88 -1.40 3.23
CA LEU A 196 -16.40 -0.38 4.15
C LEU A 196 -16.25 0.99 3.48
N ILE A 197 -17.37 1.63 3.20
CA ILE A 197 -17.42 2.97 2.61
C ILE A 197 -17.96 3.96 3.65
N PHE A 198 -17.30 5.11 3.74
CA PHE A 198 -17.72 6.24 4.56
C PHE A 198 -18.29 7.34 3.64
N PRO A 199 -19.62 7.55 3.62
CA PRO A 199 -20.26 8.43 2.64
C PRO A 199 -19.90 9.91 2.79
N ASP A 200 -19.49 10.31 3.98
CA ASP A 200 -19.26 11.73 4.33
C ASP A 200 -17.75 12.11 4.41
N GLU A 201 -16.85 11.18 4.09
CA GLU A 201 -15.39 11.36 4.11
C GLU A 201 -14.77 11.21 2.72
#